data_b2865488d5d3e21da0cb962d70d6d365
#
_entry.id   b2865488d5d3e21da0cb962d70d6d365
#
_cell.length_a   1.000
_cell.length_b   1.000
_cell.length_c   1.000
_cell.angle_alpha   90.00
_cell.angle_beta   90.00
_cell.angle_gamma   90.00
#
_symmetry.space_group_name_H-M   'P 1'
#
loop_
_entity.id
_entity.type
_entity.pdbx_description
1 polymer ?
#
loop_
_entity_poly.entity_id
_entity_poly.type
_entity_poly.pdbx_seq_one_letter_code
_entity_poly.pdbx_strand_id
1 'polypeptide(L)'
;MPPLNSGVSHHRELMGQPDNIEFFNAFTIALLDRLYASFPTPISVNARDVVGELLAKEQDDAAWYQKGQAAGHAAGFLADEGFITYTDARISAGTFLGVRLTAKGLAALNATPGSIEKREPLISKVRATVAQGAKAAGKEAMHQLVQSILASGIKAAMSRICVVE
;
A
#
# COMPACT_ATOMS: atom_id res chain seq x y z
N MET A 1 -27.20 40.12 30.40
CA MET A 1 -26.79 38.72 30.24
C MET A 1 -26.62 38.41 28.78
N PRO A 2 -25.42 38.24 28.29
CA PRO A 2 -25.23 37.77 26.92
C PRO A 2 -25.41 36.25 26.86
N PRO A 3 -26.02 35.71 25.83
CA PRO A 3 -26.13 34.25 25.67
C PRO A 3 -24.79 33.64 25.36
N LEU A 4 -24.42 32.61 26.09
CA LEU A 4 -23.30 31.75 25.82
C LEU A 4 -23.56 30.98 24.53
N ASN A 5 -22.90 31.39 23.47
CA ASN A 5 -22.89 30.66 22.23
C ASN A 5 -21.76 29.61 22.29
N SER A 6 -22.07 28.46 22.86
CA SER A 6 -21.20 27.28 22.87
C SER A 6 -21.61 26.34 21.74
N GLY A 7 -21.47 26.80 20.53
CA GLY A 7 -21.70 26.03 19.33
C GLY A 7 -20.44 26.00 18.46
N VAL A 8 -19.31 25.62 19.00
CA VAL A 8 -18.08 25.43 18.19
C VAL A 8 -18.04 24.00 17.68
N SER A 9 -18.64 23.79 16.59
CA SER A 9 -18.03 23.23 15.36
C SER A 9 -17.01 22.13 15.55
N HIS A 10 -17.47 20.94 15.98
CA HIS A 10 -16.72 19.70 15.84
C HIS A 10 -16.78 19.12 14.41
N HIS A 11 -17.30 19.89 13.44
CA HIS A 11 -17.47 19.44 12.06
C HIS A 11 -16.32 19.82 11.13
N ARG A 12 -15.26 20.49 11.62
CA ARG A 12 -14.16 20.95 10.79
C ARG A 12 -12.97 19.98 10.71
N GLU A 13 -12.91 18.99 11.58
CA GLU A 13 -11.80 18.04 11.60
C GLU A 13 -11.97 16.82 10.69
N LEU A 14 -13.16 16.61 10.14
CA LEU A 14 -13.43 15.44 9.27
C LEU A 14 -13.11 15.67 7.79
N MET A 15 -12.72 16.87 7.39
CA MET A 15 -12.47 17.21 5.99
C MET A 15 -11.00 17.13 5.56
N GLY A 16 -10.08 16.74 6.43
CA GLY A 16 -8.64 16.82 6.16
C GLY A 16 -7.83 15.55 6.36
N GLN A 17 -8.43 14.47 6.85
CA GLN A 17 -7.69 13.21 6.94
C GLN A 17 -7.83 12.45 5.63
N PRO A 18 -6.70 12.15 4.95
CA PRO A 18 -6.76 11.21 3.85
C PRO A 18 -7.37 9.92 4.39
N ASP A 19 -8.34 9.40 3.67
CA ASP A 19 -8.91 8.09 3.97
C ASP A 19 -7.75 7.11 4.16
N ASN A 20 -7.66 6.50 5.33
CA ASN A 20 -6.58 5.56 5.68
C ASN A 20 -6.49 4.43 4.66
N ILE A 21 -7.61 4.04 4.09
CA ILE A 21 -7.68 3.01 3.05
C ILE A 21 -7.07 3.52 1.74
N GLU A 22 -7.34 4.75 1.36
CA GLU A 22 -6.75 5.36 0.17
C GLU A 22 -5.23 5.43 0.29
N PHE A 23 -4.74 5.89 1.43
CA PHE A 23 -3.32 5.94 1.70
C PHE A 23 -2.69 4.55 1.68
N PHE A 24 -3.30 3.56 2.34
CA PHE A 24 -2.85 2.18 2.34
C PHE A 24 -2.77 1.60 0.92
N ASN A 25 -3.79 1.84 0.10
CA ASN A 25 -3.82 1.36 -1.28
C ASN A 25 -2.69 1.97 -2.11
N ALA A 26 -2.51 3.28 -2.04
CA ALA A 26 -1.46 3.98 -2.78
C ALA A 26 -0.06 3.51 -2.36
N PHE A 27 0.19 3.43 -1.06
CA PHE A 27 1.46 2.95 -0.50
C PHE A 27 1.74 1.50 -0.93
N THR A 28 0.75 0.62 -0.82
CA THR A 28 0.88 -0.80 -1.19
C THR A 28 1.27 -0.95 -2.66
N ILE A 29 0.59 -0.25 -3.56
CA ILE A 29 0.87 -0.29 -5.00
C ILE A 29 2.31 0.12 -5.29
N ALA A 30 2.76 1.25 -4.74
CA ALA A 30 4.12 1.73 -4.98
C ALA A 30 5.21 0.85 -4.36
N LEU A 31 4.97 0.35 -3.15
CA LEU A 31 5.90 -0.56 -2.51
C LEU A 31 6.05 -1.86 -3.30
N LEU A 32 4.94 -2.46 -3.70
CA LEU A 32 4.97 -3.73 -4.45
C LEU A 32 5.62 -3.57 -5.82
N ASP A 33 5.42 -2.44 -6.50
CA ASP A 33 6.12 -2.15 -7.77
C ASP A 33 7.64 -2.13 -7.58
N ARG A 34 8.13 -1.40 -6.58
CA ARG A 34 9.56 -1.35 -6.26
C ARG A 34 10.14 -2.72 -5.94
N LEU A 35 9.44 -3.49 -5.11
CA LEU A 35 9.91 -4.82 -4.71
C LEU A 35 9.86 -5.83 -5.85
N TYR A 36 8.91 -5.69 -6.76
CA TYR A 36 8.88 -6.51 -7.97
C TYR A 36 10.05 -6.20 -8.91
N ALA A 37 10.37 -4.92 -9.07
CA ALA A 37 11.49 -4.48 -9.91
C ALA A 37 12.85 -4.95 -9.37
N SER A 38 13.00 -5.07 -8.05
CA SER A 38 14.25 -5.52 -7.40
C SER A 38 14.32 -7.03 -7.19
N PHE A 39 13.21 -7.75 -7.35
CA PHE A 39 13.14 -9.19 -7.06
C PHE A 39 14.19 -9.99 -7.84
N PRO A 40 14.86 -10.96 -7.21
CA PRO A 40 14.75 -11.45 -5.83
C PRO A 40 15.63 -10.72 -4.80
N THR A 41 16.33 -9.66 -5.20
CA THR A 41 17.29 -8.94 -4.38
C THR A 41 16.58 -8.13 -3.28
N PRO A 42 16.95 -8.31 -1.99
CA PRO A 42 16.43 -7.48 -0.92
C PRO A 42 16.91 -6.04 -1.05
N ILE A 43 16.04 -5.08 -0.76
CA ILE A 43 16.37 -3.65 -0.79
C ILE A 43 16.04 -2.98 0.55
N SER A 44 16.69 -1.86 0.81
CA SER A 44 16.28 -0.98 1.90
C SER A 44 15.19 -0.03 1.43
N VAL A 45 14.14 0.09 2.20
CA VAL A 45 12.99 0.95 1.87
C VAL A 45 12.78 1.96 2.98
N ASN A 46 12.71 3.23 2.61
CA ASN A 46 12.17 4.26 3.48
C ASN A 46 10.72 4.52 3.05
N ALA A 47 9.80 4.26 3.96
CA ALA A 47 8.37 4.42 3.68
C ALA A 47 7.99 5.85 3.27
N ARG A 48 8.73 6.85 3.77
CA ARG A 48 8.54 8.25 3.40
C ARG A 48 8.88 8.51 1.93
N ASP A 49 9.93 7.87 1.42
CA ASP A 49 10.32 8.03 0.01
C ASP A 49 9.27 7.41 -0.92
N VAL A 50 8.72 6.27 -0.52
CA VAL A 50 7.62 5.61 -1.26
C VAL A 50 6.39 6.52 -1.34
N VAL A 51 6.03 7.11 -0.21
CA VAL A 51 4.88 8.05 -0.13
C VAL A 51 5.16 9.35 -0.89
N GLY A 52 6.38 9.86 -0.80
CA GLY A 52 6.78 11.10 -1.48
C GLY A 52 6.71 11.04 -2.99
N GLU A 53 6.85 9.87 -3.58
CA GLU A 53 6.68 9.68 -5.03
C GLU A 53 5.22 9.65 -5.47
N LEU A 54 4.33 9.21 -4.60
CA LEU A 54 2.90 9.07 -4.90
C LEU A 54 2.08 10.29 -4.58
N LEU A 55 2.42 10.94 -3.49
CA LEU A 55 1.72 12.11 -2.98
C LEU A 55 2.63 13.31 -3.19
N ALA A 56 2.14 14.31 -3.90
CA ALA A 56 2.85 15.59 -4.05
C ALA A 56 3.36 16.04 -2.66
N LYS A 57 4.63 16.46 -2.60
CA LYS A 57 5.29 16.90 -1.37
C LYS A 57 4.40 17.91 -0.63
N GLU A 58 3.73 17.46 0.40
CA GLU A 58 3.11 18.36 1.35
C GLU A 58 4.21 18.99 2.20
N GLN A 59 4.15 20.30 2.33
CA GLN A 59 5.19 21.09 3.02
C GLN A 59 4.99 21.12 4.56
N ASP A 60 4.08 20.33 5.10
CA ASP A 60 3.83 20.26 6.53
C ASP A 60 4.58 19.07 7.16
N ASP A 61 5.57 19.38 7.98
CA ASP A 61 6.42 18.40 8.65
C ASP A 61 5.62 17.45 9.57
N ALA A 62 4.55 17.92 10.20
CA ALA A 62 3.72 17.10 11.08
C ALA A 62 2.90 16.08 10.28
N ALA A 63 2.27 16.49 9.19
CA ALA A 63 1.54 15.61 8.29
C ALA A 63 2.49 14.58 7.64
N TRP A 64 3.68 15.00 7.28
CA TRP A 64 4.72 14.14 6.73
C TRP A 64 5.16 13.04 7.71
N TYR A 65 5.33 13.39 9.00
CA TYR A 65 5.68 12.43 10.04
C TYR A 65 4.57 11.39 10.26
N GLN A 66 3.31 11.82 10.33
CA GLN A 66 2.15 10.94 10.47
C GLN A 66 2.02 9.97 9.28
N LYS A 67 2.25 10.46 8.06
CA LYS A 67 2.26 9.62 6.85
C LYS A 67 3.40 8.60 6.89
N GLY A 68 4.57 8.97 7.38
CA GLY A 68 5.68 8.04 7.57
C GLY A 68 5.34 6.91 8.55
N GLN A 69 4.66 7.21 9.64
CA GLN A 69 4.17 6.19 10.58
C GLN A 69 3.10 5.30 9.96
N ALA A 70 2.11 5.88 9.28
CA ALA A 70 1.06 5.12 8.59
C ALA A 70 1.65 4.17 7.54
N ALA A 71 2.66 4.62 6.79
CA ALA A 71 3.38 3.79 5.84
C ALA A 71 4.15 2.65 6.53
N GLY A 72 4.74 2.92 7.69
CA GLY A 72 5.38 1.90 8.52
C GLY A 72 4.41 0.79 8.95
N HIS A 73 3.22 1.16 9.41
CA HIS A 73 2.17 0.21 9.77
C HIS A 73 1.63 -0.55 8.56
N ALA A 74 1.49 0.11 7.42
CA ALA A 74 1.07 -0.56 6.18
C ALA A 74 2.08 -1.61 5.72
N ALA A 75 3.38 -1.32 5.78
CA ALA A 75 4.43 -2.29 5.49
C ALA A 75 4.42 -3.46 6.49
N GLY A 76 4.23 -3.17 7.78
CA GLY A 76 4.07 -4.19 8.81
C GLY A 76 2.90 -5.12 8.52
N PHE A 77 1.73 -4.58 8.18
CA PHE A 77 0.57 -5.37 7.77
C PHE A 77 0.87 -6.30 6.58
N LEU A 78 1.51 -5.79 5.52
CA LEU A 78 1.86 -6.60 4.37
C LEU A 78 2.85 -7.73 4.71
N ALA A 79 3.72 -7.51 5.69
CA ALA A 79 4.64 -8.53 6.20
C ALA A 79 3.90 -9.58 7.05
N ASP A 80 3.02 -9.16 7.94
CA ASP A 80 2.19 -10.05 8.77
C ASP A 80 1.29 -10.93 7.90
N GLU A 81 0.74 -10.36 6.84
CA GLU A 81 -0.04 -11.09 5.84
C GLU A 81 0.83 -11.93 4.88
N GLY A 82 2.14 -11.87 4.98
CA GLY A 82 3.07 -12.71 4.24
C GLY A 82 3.29 -12.30 2.78
N PHE A 83 2.99 -11.08 2.37
CA PHE A 83 3.26 -10.58 1.01
C PHE A 83 4.71 -10.14 0.83
N ILE A 84 5.29 -9.59 1.88
CA ILE A 84 6.67 -9.14 1.93
C ILE A 84 7.38 -9.73 3.15
N THR A 85 8.69 -9.66 3.16
CA THR A 85 9.50 -9.93 4.35
C THR A 85 10.59 -8.88 4.46
N TYR A 86 11.09 -8.64 5.66
CA TYR A 86 12.23 -7.77 5.93
C TYR A 86 13.08 -8.35 7.04
N THR A 87 14.34 -7.94 7.13
CA THR A 87 15.28 -8.43 8.14
C THR A 87 15.28 -7.58 9.41
N ASP A 88 15.05 -6.28 9.27
CA ASP A 88 14.97 -5.33 10.39
C ASP A 88 14.06 -4.15 10.01
N ALA A 89 13.42 -3.56 11.00
CA ALA A 89 12.51 -2.43 10.80
C ALA A 89 12.54 -1.44 11.96
N ARG A 90 12.59 -0.17 11.61
CA ARG A 90 12.32 0.94 12.55
C ARG A 90 11.00 1.59 12.14
N ILE A 91 9.90 1.02 12.62
CA ILE A 91 8.52 1.39 12.23
C ILE A 91 8.27 2.87 12.49
N SER A 92 8.70 3.41 13.64
CA SER A 92 8.57 4.83 13.98
C SER A 92 9.31 5.77 13.01
N ALA A 93 10.41 5.30 12.42
CA ALA A 93 11.16 6.05 11.42
C ALA A 93 10.73 5.72 9.99
N GLY A 94 9.85 4.72 9.80
CA GLY A 94 9.42 4.25 8.49
C GLY A 94 10.53 3.60 7.67
N THR A 95 11.58 3.08 8.33
CA THR A 95 12.72 2.46 7.65
C THR A 95 12.68 0.96 7.78
N PHE A 96 12.82 0.26 6.66
CA PHE A 96 12.84 -1.19 6.56
C PHE A 96 14.10 -1.64 5.83
N LEU A 97 14.79 -2.63 6.36
CA LEU A 97 16.02 -3.19 5.80
C LEU A 97 15.77 -4.60 5.27
N GLY A 98 16.37 -4.91 4.13
CA GLY A 98 16.29 -6.24 3.54
C GLY A 98 14.87 -6.63 3.12
N VAL A 99 14.11 -5.68 2.61
CA VAL A 99 12.73 -5.90 2.15
C VAL A 99 12.72 -6.60 0.82
N ARG A 100 11.91 -7.62 0.69
CA ARG A 100 11.67 -8.34 -0.57
C ARG A 100 10.27 -8.95 -0.61
N LEU A 101 9.81 -9.27 -1.81
CA LEU A 101 8.60 -10.07 -1.99
C LEU A 101 8.80 -11.49 -1.46
N THR A 102 7.76 -12.04 -0.90
CA THR A 102 7.65 -13.48 -0.64
C THR A 102 7.14 -14.21 -1.88
N ALA A 103 7.17 -15.55 -1.85
CA ALA A 103 6.53 -16.33 -2.90
C ALA A 103 5.02 -16.05 -3.04
N LYS A 104 4.34 -15.77 -1.91
CA LYS A 104 2.94 -15.35 -1.91
C LYS A 104 2.75 -13.99 -2.58
N GLY A 105 3.58 -13.00 -2.25
CA GLY A 105 3.54 -11.68 -2.86
C GLY A 105 3.80 -11.72 -4.37
N LEU A 106 4.81 -12.48 -4.78
CA LEU A 106 5.13 -12.67 -6.20
C LEU A 106 3.97 -13.37 -6.96
N ALA A 107 3.41 -14.44 -6.38
CA ALA A 107 2.29 -15.16 -6.98
C ALA A 107 1.05 -14.26 -7.13
N ALA A 108 0.77 -13.43 -6.12
CA ALA A 108 -0.34 -12.48 -6.18
C ALA A 108 -0.19 -11.46 -7.31
N LEU A 109 1.01 -10.92 -7.50
CA LEU A 109 1.28 -9.93 -8.56
C LEU A 109 1.28 -10.54 -9.96
N ASN A 110 1.65 -11.80 -10.10
CA ASN A 110 1.62 -12.53 -11.36
C ASN A 110 0.25 -13.16 -11.66
N ALA A 111 -0.69 -13.09 -10.72
CA ALA A 111 -2.03 -13.62 -10.95
C ALA A 111 -2.78 -12.83 -12.03
N THR A 112 -3.49 -13.58 -12.86
CA THR A 112 -4.41 -13.02 -13.86
C THR A 112 -5.83 -13.17 -13.33
N PRO A 113 -6.56 -12.07 -13.11
CA PRO A 113 -7.96 -12.16 -12.68
C PRO A 113 -8.79 -12.91 -13.72
N GLY A 114 -9.61 -13.85 -13.27
CA GLY A 114 -10.39 -14.75 -14.14
C GLY A 114 -11.54 -14.11 -14.90
N SER A 115 -11.76 -12.82 -14.76
CA SER A 115 -12.82 -12.09 -15.47
C SER A 115 -12.22 -11.11 -16.48
N ILE A 116 -12.58 -11.30 -17.74
CA ILE A 116 -12.52 -10.36 -18.86
C ILE A 116 -11.28 -10.45 -19.77
N GLU A 117 -11.58 -10.44 -21.02
CA GLU A 117 -10.97 -10.31 -22.34
C GLU A 117 -9.46 -10.02 -22.50
N LYS A 118 -8.77 -9.48 -21.49
CA LYS A 118 -7.32 -9.32 -21.47
C LYS A 118 -6.75 -9.96 -20.21
N ARG A 119 -6.15 -11.11 -20.37
CA ARG A 119 -5.42 -11.82 -19.30
C ARG A 119 -4.10 -11.13 -19.02
N GLU A 120 -4.16 -9.96 -18.40
CA GLU A 120 -2.97 -9.25 -17.95
C GLU A 120 -2.71 -9.56 -16.47
N PRO A 121 -1.46 -9.86 -16.10
CA PRO A 121 -1.12 -10.05 -14.70
C PRO A 121 -1.29 -8.75 -13.90
N LEU A 122 -1.61 -8.87 -12.62
CA LEU A 122 -1.86 -7.71 -11.75
C LEU A 122 -0.68 -6.73 -11.70
N ILE A 123 0.55 -7.22 -11.85
CA ILE A 123 1.73 -6.36 -11.90
C ILE A 123 1.70 -5.34 -13.05
N SER A 124 1.12 -5.70 -14.19
CA SER A 124 0.97 -4.76 -15.32
C SER A 124 0.07 -3.58 -14.92
N LYS A 125 -1.00 -3.85 -14.19
CA LYS A 125 -1.91 -2.81 -13.66
C LYS A 125 -1.24 -1.97 -12.58
N VAL A 126 -0.46 -2.61 -11.70
CA VAL A 126 0.33 -1.92 -10.68
C VAL A 126 1.28 -0.91 -11.32
N ARG A 127 2.06 -1.32 -12.30
CA ARG A 127 3.00 -0.46 -13.03
C ARG A 127 2.31 0.68 -13.78
N ALA A 128 1.20 0.39 -14.43
CA ALA A 128 0.41 1.42 -15.10
C ALA A 128 -0.13 2.47 -14.10
N THR A 129 -0.60 2.04 -12.94
CA THR A 129 -1.09 2.93 -11.88
C THR A 129 0.03 3.80 -11.31
N VAL A 130 1.21 3.24 -11.07
CA VAL A 130 2.39 3.99 -10.61
C VAL A 130 2.81 5.02 -11.66
N ALA A 131 2.85 4.65 -12.94
CA ALA A 131 3.21 5.53 -14.04
C ALA A 131 2.23 6.71 -14.21
N GLN A 132 0.94 6.49 -13.97
CA GLN A 132 -0.09 7.53 -14.04
C GLN A 132 -0.10 8.45 -12.82
N GLY A 133 0.33 7.96 -11.68
CA GLY A 133 0.22 8.62 -10.39
C GLY A 133 -1.15 8.38 -9.70
N ALA A 134 -1.18 8.53 -8.38
CA ALA A 134 -2.35 8.21 -7.57
C ALA A 134 -3.60 9.03 -7.93
N LYS A 135 -3.43 10.32 -8.28
CA LYS A 135 -4.56 11.19 -8.65
C LYS A 135 -5.21 10.82 -9.98
N ALA A 136 -4.39 10.43 -10.99
CA ALA A 136 -4.90 10.09 -12.31
C ALA A 136 -5.56 8.71 -12.35
N ALA A 137 -5.05 7.77 -11.56
CA ALA A 137 -5.60 6.42 -11.48
C ALA A 137 -6.97 6.35 -10.79
N GLY A 138 -7.23 7.24 -9.83
CA GLY A 138 -8.47 7.29 -9.06
C GLY A 138 -8.50 6.33 -7.87
N LYS A 139 -9.21 6.73 -6.83
CA LYS A 139 -9.30 6.00 -5.55
C LYS A 139 -9.89 4.61 -5.70
N GLU A 140 -10.97 4.50 -6.46
CA GLU A 140 -11.70 3.25 -6.67
C GLU A 140 -10.85 2.23 -7.45
N ALA A 141 -10.16 2.66 -8.50
CA ALA A 141 -9.30 1.78 -9.27
C ALA A 141 -8.13 1.24 -8.44
N MET A 142 -7.51 2.07 -7.61
CA MET A 142 -6.46 1.64 -6.68
C MET A 142 -7.01 0.67 -5.63
N HIS A 143 -8.18 0.95 -5.07
CA HIS A 143 -8.81 0.07 -4.10
C HIS A 143 -9.09 -1.32 -4.68
N GLN A 144 -9.71 -1.39 -5.85
CA GLN A 144 -9.98 -2.65 -6.54
C GLN A 144 -8.71 -3.42 -6.89
N LEU A 145 -7.65 -2.73 -7.30
CA LEU A 145 -6.37 -3.35 -7.59
C LEU A 145 -5.75 -3.99 -6.35
N VAL A 146 -5.70 -3.28 -5.23
CA VAL A 146 -5.17 -3.81 -3.96
C VAL A 146 -6.02 -4.98 -3.47
N GLN A 147 -7.35 -4.87 -3.52
CA GLN A 147 -8.24 -5.98 -3.15
C GLN A 147 -7.97 -7.23 -4.02
N SER A 148 -7.74 -7.05 -5.31
CA SER A 148 -7.41 -8.15 -6.22
C SER A 148 -6.07 -8.81 -5.88
N ILE A 149 -5.07 -8.02 -5.50
CA ILE A 149 -3.75 -8.52 -5.06
C ILE A 149 -3.88 -9.33 -3.77
N LEU A 150 -4.56 -8.78 -2.77
CA LEU A 150 -4.76 -9.46 -1.49
C LEU A 150 -5.54 -10.77 -1.66
N ALA A 151 -6.63 -10.75 -2.43
CA ALA A 151 -7.43 -11.94 -2.73
C ALA A 151 -6.63 -13.01 -3.48
N SER A 152 -5.80 -12.61 -4.43
CA SER A 152 -4.93 -13.53 -5.19
C SER A 152 -3.86 -14.16 -4.30
N GLY A 153 -3.32 -13.41 -3.34
CA GLY A 153 -2.40 -13.94 -2.35
C GLY A 153 -3.06 -14.98 -1.44
N ILE A 154 -4.29 -14.77 -1.01
CA ILE A 154 -5.05 -15.73 -0.21
C ILE A 154 -5.29 -17.02 -1.01
N LYS A 155 -5.71 -16.92 -2.27
CA LYS A 155 -5.87 -18.09 -3.15
C LYS A 155 -4.56 -18.87 -3.32
N ALA A 156 -3.45 -18.21 -3.52
CA ALA A 156 -2.14 -18.84 -3.65
C ALA A 156 -1.74 -19.60 -2.39
N ALA A 157 -2.04 -19.06 -1.21
CA ALA A 157 -1.81 -19.73 0.06
C ALA A 157 -2.69 -20.98 0.24
N MET A 158 -3.97 -20.89 -0.13
CA MET A 158 -4.90 -22.02 -0.04
C MET A 158 -4.55 -23.15 -1.00
N SER A 159 -4.10 -22.86 -2.20
CA SER A 159 -3.68 -23.87 -3.19
C SER A 159 -2.50 -24.72 -2.70
N ARG A 160 -1.65 -24.20 -1.82
CA ARG A 160 -0.54 -24.96 -1.21
C ARG A 160 -0.99 -25.92 -0.11
N ILE A 161 -2.11 -25.63 0.55
CA ILE A 161 -2.68 -26.47 1.60
C ILE A 161 -3.38 -27.69 0.99
N CYS A 162 -3.94 -27.58 -0.21
CA CYS A 162 -4.64 -28.69 -0.89
C CYS A 162 -3.72 -29.69 -1.61
N VAL A 163 -2.41 -29.49 -1.62
CA VAL A 163 -1.43 -30.39 -2.29
C VAL A 163 -0.73 -31.33 -1.31
N VAL A 164 -1.19 -31.44 -0.08
CA VAL A 164 -0.68 -32.41 0.91
C VAL A 164 -1.68 -33.56 1.03
N GLU A 165 -1.83 -34.31 -0.04
CA GLU A 165 -2.30 -35.70 -0.01
C GLU A 165 -1.34 -36.59 -0.74
#